data_4a86c76bc7874770e3e9494ca3fcaeb6
#
_entry.id   4a86c76bc7874770e3e9494ca3fcaeb6
#
_cell.length_a   1.000
_cell.length_b   1.000
_cell.length_c   1.000
_cell.angle_alpha   90.00
_cell.angle_beta   90.00
_cell.angle_gamma   90.00
#
_symmetry.space_group_name_H-M   'P 1'
#
loop_
_entity.id
_entity.type
_entity.pdbx_description
1 polymer ?
#
loop_
_entity_poly.entity_id
_entity_poly.type
_entity_poly.pdbx_seq_one_letter_code
_entity_poly.pdbx_strand_id
1 'polypeptide(L)'
;MARRTTNVFSLSFLDAMTCGFGAVVLFFMVINAAVGTRADRVTGDLKAEVDRLEEEVLDGHRDLVELRNSLREIEQEDAEARGLSRQIIENIEDLQVELATYENTTLAQEEHVNRLMADLKSLEESNRRLSAAIPEAEEPPGDRLRSHIGDGDRQYLTGLKVGGQRILILVDASASMLDETIVNIIRRRNLPDARKIRSKKWRQAVATVDWVTTQIPATSRFQIYSFNESASSVVPDSGGQWLEGGDKEVLDDAVDRLSRVVPVGGTNLYRAFLSIHDLRPAPDNVILLVDGLPTQGKASPRSKTISARERQKLFNKAVDELPRGFPVNVILFPMEGDPRAPSAFWQLAMATRGSFLSPAGDWP
;
A
#
# COMPACT_ATOMS: atom_id res chain seq x y z
N MET A 1 122.19 -16.19 -14.85
CA MET A 1 121.33 -15.29 -13.99
C MET A 1 119.89 -15.70 -14.28
N ALA A 2 119.27 -16.41 -13.33
CA ALA A 2 117.90 -16.88 -13.43
C ALA A 2 116.97 -15.80 -12.85
N ARG A 3 116.06 -15.28 -13.66
CA ARG A 3 115.00 -14.37 -13.25
C ARG A 3 113.83 -15.19 -12.64
N ARG A 4 113.68 -15.06 -11.37
CA ARG A 4 112.50 -15.54 -10.59
C ARG A 4 111.28 -14.65 -10.99
N THR A 5 110.30 -15.22 -11.64
CA THR A 5 109.00 -14.57 -11.75
C THR A 5 108.20 -14.85 -10.46
N THR A 6 107.94 -13.80 -9.72
CA THR A 6 107.06 -13.87 -8.57
C THR A 6 105.60 -13.81 -9.06
N ASN A 7 104.90 -14.92 -8.87
CA ASN A 7 103.44 -14.90 -9.06
C ASN A 7 102.84 -14.07 -7.95
N VAL A 8 102.27 -12.91 -8.29
CA VAL A 8 101.75 -11.91 -7.34
C VAL A 8 100.37 -12.31 -6.81
N PHE A 9 99.71 -13.30 -7.43
CA PHE A 9 98.41 -13.73 -7.01
C PHE A 9 98.45 -15.17 -6.46
N SER A 10 98.24 -15.33 -5.15
CA SER A 10 98.00 -16.65 -4.55
C SER A 10 96.64 -17.20 -4.95
N LEU A 11 96.56 -18.52 -5.11
CA LEU A 11 95.28 -19.19 -5.44
C LEU A 11 94.20 -18.88 -4.41
N SER A 12 94.58 -18.74 -3.17
CA SER A 12 93.68 -18.34 -2.03
C SER A 12 93.12 -16.95 -2.17
N PHE A 13 93.83 -16.01 -2.81
CA PHE A 13 93.34 -14.65 -3.01
C PHE A 13 92.26 -14.64 -4.16
N LEU A 14 92.46 -15.42 -5.19
CA LEU A 14 91.47 -15.59 -6.27
C LEU A 14 90.23 -16.28 -5.76
N ASP A 15 90.35 -17.28 -4.86
CA ASP A 15 89.16 -17.99 -4.31
C ASP A 15 88.40 -17.09 -3.38
N ALA A 16 89.02 -16.31 -2.56
CA ALA A 16 88.39 -15.32 -1.68
C ALA A 16 87.66 -14.22 -2.52
N MET A 17 88.28 -13.74 -3.59
CA MET A 17 87.65 -12.76 -4.48
C MET A 17 86.48 -13.30 -5.25
N THR A 18 86.53 -14.53 -5.76
CA THR A 18 85.44 -15.15 -6.49
C THR A 18 84.27 -15.49 -5.57
N CYS A 19 84.54 -15.96 -4.34
CA CYS A 19 83.55 -16.23 -3.33
C CYS A 19 82.85 -14.91 -2.88
N GLY A 20 83.62 -13.86 -2.63
CA GLY A 20 83.10 -12.54 -2.27
C GLY A 20 82.26 -11.91 -3.39
N PHE A 21 82.75 -12.02 -4.62
CA PHE A 21 81.97 -11.52 -5.78
C PHE A 21 80.68 -12.35 -6.00
N GLY A 22 80.74 -13.68 -5.86
CA GLY A 22 79.55 -14.54 -5.92
C GLY A 22 78.51 -14.17 -4.86
N ALA A 23 78.96 -13.93 -3.62
CA ALA A 23 78.04 -13.50 -2.56
C ALA A 23 77.39 -12.14 -2.82
N VAL A 24 78.12 -11.17 -3.38
CA VAL A 24 77.57 -9.86 -3.73
C VAL A 24 76.56 -9.96 -4.88
N VAL A 25 76.85 -10.78 -5.91
CA VAL A 25 75.91 -11.00 -7.02
C VAL A 25 74.65 -11.71 -6.53
N LEU A 26 74.78 -12.69 -5.64
CA LEU A 26 73.64 -13.41 -5.10
C LEU A 26 72.76 -12.48 -4.23
N PHE A 27 73.42 -11.68 -3.39
CA PHE A 27 72.73 -10.67 -2.58
C PHE A 27 71.99 -9.63 -3.46
N PHE A 28 72.61 -9.15 -4.54
CA PHE A 28 71.99 -8.25 -5.49
C PHE A 28 70.80 -8.89 -6.20
N MET A 29 70.91 -10.18 -6.60
CA MET A 29 69.82 -10.93 -7.20
C MET A 29 68.62 -11.07 -6.23
N VAL A 30 68.88 -11.40 -4.97
CA VAL A 30 67.82 -11.52 -3.96
C VAL A 30 67.13 -10.20 -3.68
N ILE A 31 67.91 -9.10 -3.56
CA ILE A 31 67.29 -7.76 -3.38
C ILE A 31 66.47 -7.40 -4.60
N ASN A 32 66.97 -7.59 -5.80
CA ASN A 32 66.26 -7.24 -7.02
C ASN A 32 64.98 -8.07 -7.21
N ALA A 33 64.99 -9.34 -6.89
CA ALA A 33 63.83 -10.21 -6.84
C ALA A 33 62.80 -9.77 -5.79
N ALA A 34 63.26 -9.39 -4.59
CA ALA A 34 62.42 -8.90 -3.52
C ALA A 34 61.78 -7.54 -3.84
N VAL A 35 62.48 -6.66 -4.52
CA VAL A 35 61.97 -5.37 -5.00
C VAL A 35 60.94 -5.56 -6.10
N GLY A 36 61.20 -6.48 -7.06
CA GLY A 36 60.26 -6.83 -8.14
C GLY A 36 58.96 -7.36 -7.58
N THR A 37 59.02 -8.36 -6.69
CA THR A 37 57.78 -8.94 -6.08
C THR A 37 57.00 -7.96 -5.22
N ARG A 38 57.66 -6.99 -4.57
CA ARG A 38 56.97 -5.90 -3.83
C ARG A 38 56.29 -4.92 -4.81
N ALA A 39 56.97 -4.52 -5.86
CA ALA A 39 56.43 -3.63 -6.90
C ALA A 39 55.18 -4.25 -7.56
N ASP A 40 55.26 -5.54 -7.91
CA ASP A 40 54.14 -6.27 -8.53
C ASP A 40 52.91 -6.37 -7.56
N ARG A 41 53.16 -6.61 -6.27
CA ARG A 41 52.08 -6.64 -5.28
C ARG A 41 51.40 -5.27 -5.12
N VAL A 42 52.18 -4.20 -4.93
CA VAL A 42 51.64 -2.85 -4.80
C VAL A 42 50.89 -2.42 -6.05
N THR A 43 51.40 -2.76 -7.23
CA THR A 43 50.74 -2.44 -8.49
C THR A 43 49.45 -3.26 -8.65
N GLY A 44 49.46 -4.55 -8.22
CA GLY A 44 48.27 -5.39 -8.21
C GLY A 44 47.17 -4.87 -7.27
N ASP A 45 47.57 -4.49 -6.05
CA ASP A 45 46.63 -3.94 -5.06
C ASP A 45 46.04 -2.60 -5.54
N LEU A 46 46.87 -1.71 -6.08
CA LEU A 46 46.41 -0.43 -6.63
C LEU A 46 45.49 -0.64 -7.84
N LYS A 47 45.77 -1.61 -8.68
CA LYS A 47 44.91 -1.91 -9.83
C LYS A 47 43.54 -2.44 -9.38
N ALA A 48 43.52 -3.35 -8.39
CA ALA A 48 42.28 -3.85 -7.84
C ALA A 48 41.45 -2.75 -7.16
N GLU A 49 42.10 -1.76 -6.53
CA GLU A 49 41.42 -0.61 -5.94
C GLU A 49 40.87 0.35 -7.00
N VAL A 50 41.61 0.57 -8.09
CA VAL A 50 41.14 1.36 -9.24
C VAL A 50 39.92 0.69 -9.90
N ASP A 51 40.01 -0.61 -10.17
CA ASP A 51 38.89 -1.36 -10.76
C ASP A 51 37.63 -1.30 -9.88
N ARG A 52 37.79 -1.39 -8.55
CA ARG A 52 36.69 -1.24 -7.60
C ARG A 52 36.08 0.16 -7.59
N LEU A 53 36.93 1.19 -7.62
CA LEU A 53 36.47 2.58 -7.66
C LEU A 53 35.79 2.92 -8.99
N GLU A 54 36.27 2.36 -10.11
CA GLU A 54 35.62 2.50 -11.41
C GLU A 54 34.21 1.86 -11.40
N GLU A 55 34.03 0.69 -10.78
CA GLU A 55 32.74 0.03 -10.61
C GLU A 55 31.80 0.86 -9.74
N GLU A 56 32.30 1.39 -8.61
CA GLU A 56 31.54 2.26 -7.72
C GLU A 56 31.10 3.58 -8.38
N VAL A 57 31.98 4.18 -9.21
CA VAL A 57 31.64 5.36 -10.00
C VAL A 57 30.59 5.04 -11.06
N LEU A 58 30.67 3.88 -11.69
CA LEU A 58 29.74 3.44 -12.73
C LEU A 58 28.33 3.18 -12.14
N ASP A 59 28.28 2.55 -10.97
CA ASP A 59 27.04 2.33 -10.24
C ASP A 59 26.45 3.66 -9.72
N GLY A 60 27.29 4.55 -9.19
CA GLY A 60 26.87 5.90 -8.80
C GLY A 60 26.32 6.72 -9.98
N HIS A 61 26.90 6.57 -11.18
CA HIS A 61 26.35 7.19 -12.39
C HIS A 61 24.99 6.61 -12.80
N ARG A 62 24.79 5.30 -12.65
CA ARG A 62 23.49 4.67 -12.93
C ARG A 62 22.41 5.17 -11.97
N ASP A 63 22.74 5.21 -10.68
CA ASP A 63 21.82 5.70 -9.65
C ASP A 63 21.45 7.17 -9.87
N LEU A 64 22.42 8.01 -10.28
CA LEU A 64 22.17 9.40 -10.63
C LEU A 64 21.23 9.56 -11.84
N VAL A 65 21.39 8.72 -12.86
CA VAL A 65 20.50 8.74 -14.03
C VAL A 65 19.09 8.31 -13.65
N GLU A 66 18.96 7.26 -12.82
CA GLU A 66 17.66 6.78 -12.35
C GLU A 66 16.95 7.83 -11.49
N LEU A 67 17.66 8.45 -10.54
CA LEU A 67 17.15 9.55 -9.72
C LEU A 67 16.74 10.76 -10.56
N ARG A 68 17.52 11.11 -11.59
CA ARG A 68 17.20 12.23 -12.46
C ARG A 68 15.98 11.99 -13.34
N ASN A 69 15.78 10.74 -13.75
CA ASN A 69 14.59 10.35 -14.50
C ASN A 69 13.35 10.34 -13.63
N SER A 70 13.42 9.82 -12.39
CA SER A 70 12.32 9.85 -11.45
C SER A 70 11.96 11.29 -11.03
N LEU A 71 12.95 12.15 -10.87
CA LEU A 71 12.72 13.56 -10.54
C LEU A 71 12.01 14.30 -11.68
N ARG A 72 12.38 14.03 -12.94
CA ARG A 72 11.66 14.58 -14.11
C ARG A 72 10.21 14.08 -14.19
N GLU A 73 9.98 12.82 -13.89
CA GLU A 73 8.63 12.25 -13.90
C GLU A 73 7.75 12.93 -12.83
N ILE A 74 8.30 13.15 -11.62
CA ILE A 74 7.63 13.87 -10.54
C ILE A 74 7.38 15.34 -10.91
N GLU A 75 8.37 16.02 -11.50
CA GLU A 75 8.21 17.43 -11.97
C GLU A 75 7.12 17.54 -13.04
N GLN A 76 7.02 16.57 -13.93
CA GLN A 76 5.97 16.54 -14.94
C GLN A 76 4.59 16.27 -14.34
N GLU A 77 4.49 15.34 -13.39
CA GLU A 77 3.24 15.09 -12.66
C GLU A 77 2.81 16.32 -11.82
N ASP A 78 3.75 17.03 -11.20
CA ASP A 78 3.47 18.25 -10.44
C ASP A 78 2.99 19.37 -11.37
N ALA A 79 3.60 19.51 -12.56
CA ALA A 79 3.15 20.48 -13.56
C ALA A 79 1.74 20.18 -14.09
N GLU A 80 1.43 18.90 -14.34
CA GLU A 80 0.08 18.46 -14.75
C GLU A 80 -0.95 18.70 -13.62
N ALA A 81 -0.59 18.39 -12.36
CA ALA A 81 -1.45 18.62 -11.20
C ALA A 81 -1.73 20.11 -10.97
N ARG A 82 -0.72 20.98 -11.16
CA ARG A 82 -0.88 22.44 -11.09
C ARG A 82 -1.74 22.97 -12.23
N GLY A 83 -1.63 22.39 -13.43
CA GLY A 83 -2.50 22.71 -14.57
C GLY A 83 -3.96 22.40 -14.27
N LEU A 84 -4.24 21.20 -13.76
CA LEU A 84 -5.58 20.78 -13.33
C LEU A 84 -6.12 21.64 -12.19
N SER A 85 -5.27 21.99 -11.22
CA SER A 85 -5.66 22.84 -10.09
C SER A 85 -6.09 24.24 -10.56
N ARG A 86 -5.35 24.84 -11.52
CA ARG A 86 -5.76 26.14 -12.12
C ARG A 86 -7.09 26.05 -12.83
N GLN A 87 -7.30 24.97 -13.60
CA GLN A 87 -8.55 24.76 -14.34
C GLN A 87 -9.74 24.57 -13.39
N ILE A 88 -9.52 23.90 -12.25
CA ILE A 88 -10.53 23.78 -11.20
C ILE A 88 -10.84 25.12 -10.54
N ILE A 89 -9.83 25.94 -10.26
CA ILE A 89 -9.99 27.26 -9.66
C ILE A 89 -10.78 28.16 -10.63
N GLU A 90 -10.44 28.16 -11.92
CA GLU A 90 -11.15 28.91 -12.96
C GLU A 90 -12.61 28.48 -13.08
N ASN A 91 -12.89 27.17 -13.06
CA ASN A 91 -14.24 26.66 -13.03
C ASN A 91 -15.01 27.04 -11.76
N ILE A 92 -14.33 27.10 -10.60
CA ILE A 92 -14.95 27.55 -9.33
C ILE A 92 -15.29 29.05 -9.42
N GLU A 93 -14.40 29.87 -9.98
CA GLU A 93 -14.64 31.29 -10.18
C GLU A 93 -15.81 31.52 -11.14
N ASP A 94 -15.87 30.79 -12.27
CA ASP A 94 -16.97 30.84 -13.22
C ASP A 94 -18.30 30.42 -12.57
N LEU A 95 -18.30 29.32 -11.80
CA LEU A 95 -19.48 28.88 -11.06
C LEU A 95 -19.91 29.87 -9.96
N GLN A 96 -18.96 30.56 -9.31
CA GLN A 96 -19.30 31.60 -8.33
C GLN A 96 -19.93 32.81 -9.01
N VAL A 97 -19.45 33.22 -10.19
CA VAL A 97 -20.07 34.29 -11.01
C VAL A 97 -21.46 33.87 -11.46
N GLU A 98 -21.64 32.65 -11.91
CA GLU A 98 -22.93 32.10 -12.31
C GLU A 98 -23.90 32.04 -11.11
N LEU A 99 -23.43 31.60 -9.94
CA LEU A 99 -24.20 31.58 -8.69
C LEU A 99 -24.59 32.99 -8.25
N ALA A 100 -23.69 33.96 -8.34
CA ALA A 100 -24.00 35.36 -8.06
C ALA A 100 -25.01 35.96 -9.05
N THR A 101 -25.02 35.52 -10.32
CA THR A 101 -26.04 35.92 -11.30
C THR A 101 -27.39 35.28 -11.00
N TYR A 102 -27.43 34.03 -10.50
CA TYR A 102 -28.66 33.38 -10.04
C TYR A 102 -29.18 33.96 -8.72
N GLU A 103 -28.31 34.36 -7.77
CA GLU A 103 -28.71 35.03 -6.53
C GLU A 103 -29.29 36.41 -6.80
N ASN A 104 -28.83 37.12 -7.83
CA ASN A 104 -29.34 38.44 -8.20
C ASN A 104 -30.60 38.42 -9.06
N THR A 105 -31.00 37.24 -9.56
CA THR A 105 -32.22 37.12 -10.37
C THR A 105 -33.45 36.78 -9.54
N THR A 106 -34.04 37.81 -8.89
CA THR A 106 -35.46 37.98 -8.64
C THR A 106 -36.08 37.38 -7.37
N LEU A 107 -36.78 38.25 -6.63
CA LEU A 107 -37.88 38.00 -5.69
C LEU A 107 -38.81 36.81 -6.09
N ALA A 108 -38.96 36.54 -7.38
CA ALA A 108 -39.75 35.40 -7.89
C ALA A 108 -39.13 34.05 -7.59
N GLN A 109 -37.78 33.93 -7.51
CA GLN A 109 -37.11 32.68 -7.15
C GLN A 109 -37.11 32.49 -5.61
N GLU A 110 -36.99 33.53 -4.83
CA GLU A 110 -37.17 33.45 -3.37
C GLU A 110 -38.58 33.00 -3.00
N GLU A 111 -39.62 33.51 -3.69
CA GLU A 111 -40.98 33.01 -3.51
C GLU A 111 -41.12 31.54 -3.93
N HIS A 112 -40.44 31.11 -4.98
CA HIS A 112 -40.47 29.73 -5.42
C HIS A 112 -39.75 28.78 -4.45
N VAL A 113 -38.58 29.18 -3.94
CA VAL A 113 -37.86 28.44 -2.89
C VAL A 113 -38.62 28.37 -1.60
N ASN A 114 -39.22 29.48 -1.18
CA ASN A 114 -40.06 29.51 0.02
C ASN A 114 -41.31 28.64 -0.12
N ARG A 115 -41.88 28.58 -1.34
CA ARG A 115 -43.01 27.70 -1.62
C ARG A 115 -42.56 26.22 -1.62
N LEU A 116 -41.43 25.89 -2.24
CA LEU A 116 -40.85 24.54 -2.21
C LEU A 116 -40.46 24.11 -0.78
N MET A 117 -39.92 25.02 0.05
CA MET A 117 -39.66 24.75 1.48
C MET A 117 -40.97 24.52 2.28
N ALA A 118 -42.00 25.28 2.00
CA ALA A 118 -43.32 25.06 2.62
C ALA A 118 -43.92 23.72 2.19
N ASP A 119 -43.83 23.37 0.91
CA ASP A 119 -44.26 22.07 0.37
C ASP A 119 -43.46 20.91 0.97
N LEU A 120 -42.16 21.05 1.09
CA LEU A 120 -41.24 20.06 1.73
C LEU A 120 -41.62 19.85 3.19
N LYS A 121 -41.87 20.94 3.94
CA LYS A 121 -42.28 20.87 5.30
C LYS A 121 -43.66 20.24 5.48
N SER A 122 -44.61 20.51 4.55
CA SER A 122 -45.92 19.87 4.56
C SER A 122 -45.84 18.38 4.18
N LEU A 123 -44.93 17.99 3.27
CA LEU A 123 -44.65 16.61 2.92
C LEU A 123 -43.98 15.85 4.07
N GLU A 124 -43.03 16.46 4.76
CA GLU A 124 -42.41 15.91 5.99
C GLU A 124 -43.44 15.70 7.09
N GLU A 125 -44.32 16.67 7.29
CA GLU A 125 -45.39 16.57 8.29
C GLU A 125 -46.43 15.51 7.88
N SER A 126 -46.77 15.39 6.61
CA SER A 126 -47.63 14.33 6.08
C SER A 126 -46.96 12.96 6.18
N ASN A 127 -45.68 12.89 5.91
CA ASN A 127 -44.88 11.64 6.07
C ASN A 127 -44.77 11.24 7.54
N ARG A 128 -44.62 12.22 8.45
CA ARG A 128 -44.63 12.00 9.90
C ARG A 128 -46.01 11.58 10.42
N ARG A 129 -47.10 12.11 9.83
CA ARG A 129 -48.49 11.67 10.15
C ARG A 129 -48.78 10.28 9.57
N LEU A 130 -48.27 9.97 8.39
CA LEU A 130 -48.40 8.63 7.78
C LEU A 130 -47.54 7.59 8.52
N SER A 131 -46.35 7.94 8.96
CA SER A 131 -45.50 7.04 9.79
C SER A 131 -46.07 6.91 11.23
N ALA A 132 -46.79 7.91 11.75
CA ALA A 132 -47.49 7.77 13.01
C ALA A 132 -48.84 7.04 12.90
N ALA A 133 -49.41 6.93 11.68
CA ALA A 133 -50.65 6.20 11.39
C ALA A 133 -50.40 4.72 10.94
N ILE A 134 -49.18 4.39 10.59
CA ILE A 134 -48.73 3.00 10.51
C ILE A 134 -48.49 2.62 11.98
N PRO A 135 -49.22 1.61 12.54
CA PRO A 135 -48.77 1.07 13.83
C PRO A 135 -47.32 0.67 13.56
N GLU A 136 -46.39 1.26 14.35
CA GLU A 136 -45.06 0.76 14.45
C GLU A 136 -45.22 -0.75 14.65
N ALA A 137 -45.12 -1.52 13.54
CA ALA A 137 -44.51 -2.79 13.66
C ALA A 137 -43.16 -2.42 14.20
N GLU A 138 -43.02 -2.47 15.55
CA GLU A 138 -41.76 -2.58 16.20
C GLU A 138 -41.03 -3.64 15.36
N GLU A 139 -40.19 -3.20 14.41
CA GLU A 139 -39.06 -4.04 14.08
C GLU A 139 -38.39 -4.24 15.43
N PRO A 140 -38.40 -5.49 15.97
CA PRO A 140 -37.79 -5.74 17.24
C PRO A 140 -36.40 -5.16 17.12
N PRO A 141 -35.92 -4.32 18.06
CA PRO A 141 -34.58 -3.80 18.05
C PRO A 141 -33.72 -5.00 17.85
N GLY A 142 -33.13 -5.14 16.61
CA GLY A 142 -32.46 -6.35 16.21
C GLY A 142 -31.47 -6.63 17.31
N ASP A 143 -31.59 -7.80 17.94
CA ASP A 143 -30.72 -8.20 19.04
C ASP A 143 -29.29 -8.06 18.55
N ARG A 144 -28.67 -6.95 18.94
CA ARG A 144 -27.26 -6.70 18.66
C ARG A 144 -26.47 -7.65 19.52
N LEU A 145 -26.05 -8.75 18.94
CA LEU A 145 -25.31 -9.83 19.61
C LEU A 145 -23.93 -9.37 20.11
N ARG A 146 -23.43 -8.25 19.58
CA ARG A 146 -22.15 -7.65 19.95
C ARG A 146 -22.29 -6.14 20.15
N SER A 147 -21.53 -5.61 21.12
CA SER A 147 -21.29 -4.17 21.25
C SER A 147 -19.81 -3.88 21.02
N HIS A 148 -19.51 -2.87 20.23
CA HIS A 148 -18.16 -2.36 20.09
C HIS A 148 -17.88 -1.38 21.22
N ILE A 149 -16.80 -1.61 21.99
CA ILE A 149 -16.32 -0.69 23.03
C ILE A 149 -15.21 0.14 22.36
N GLY A 150 -15.61 1.26 21.76
CA GLY A 150 -14.69 2.27 21.22
C GLY A 150 -14.45 3.40 22.20
N ASP A 151 -13.36 4.15 22.00
CA ASP A 151 -13.04 5.36 22.75
C ASP A 151 -14.01 6.51 22.39
N GLY A 152 -15.21 6.50 22.95
CA GLY A 152 -16.14 7.63 22.91
C GLY A 152 -17.50 7.35 22.27
N ASP A 153 -18.51 8.02 22.83
CA ASP A 153 -19.94 8.04 22.44
C ASP A 153 -20.22 8.65 21.04
N ARG A 154 -19.32 8.46 20.07
CA ARG A 154 -19.50 9.01 18.73
C ARG A 154 -20.25 8.02 17.86
N GLN A 155 -21.56 8.07 17.86
CA GLN A 155 -22.37 7.48 16.80
C GLN A 155 -22.12 8.27 15.51
N TYR A 156 -21.14 7.85 14.74
CA TYR A 156 -20.95 8.38 13.39
C TYR A 156 -22.06 7.83 12.49
N LEU A 157 -22.85 8.71 11.95
CA LEU A 157 -23.72 8.43 10.81
C LEU A 157 -22.80 8.23 9.60
N THR A 158 -22.26 7.02 9.46
CA THR A 158 -21.28 6.72 8.40
C THR A 158 -21.91 6.64 7.01
N GLY A 159 -23.25 6.58 6.92
CA GLY A 159 -23.94 6.29 5.65
C GLY A 159 -23.59 4.93 5.06
N LEU A 160 -22.83 4.10 5.80
CA LEU A 160 -22.43 2.78 5.38
C LEU A 160 -23.65 1.84 5.41
N LYS A 161 -23.98 1.24 4.28
CA LYS A 161 -25.09 0.31 4.18
C LYS A 161 -24.63 -1.08 4.57
N VAL A 162 -24.70 -1.42 5.86
CA VAL A 162 -24.31 -2.73 6.39
C VAL A 162 -25.54 -3.66 6.47
N GLY A 163 -26.40 -3.69 5.49
CA GLY A 163 -27.56 -4.55 5.43
C GLY A 163 -27.39 -5.65 4.37
N GLY A 164 -28.22 -6.69 4.45
CA GLY A 164 -28.23 -7.77 3.47
C GLY A 164 -28.31 -9.15 4.13
N GLN A 165 -28.54 -10.19 3.34
CA GLN A 165 -28.59 -11.58 3.82
C GLN A 165 -27.23 -12.27 3.76
N ARG A 166 -26.31 -11.80 2.89
CA ARG A 166 -24.99 -12.40 2.65
C ARG A 166 -23.94 -11.29 2.49
N ILE A 167 -23.28 -10.99 3.56
CA ILE A 167 -22.36 -9.87 3.67
C ILE A 167 -20.92 -10.40 3.56
N LEU A 168 -20.20 -9.95 2.53
CA LEU A 168 -18.78 -10.27 2.36
C LEU A 168 -17.93 -9.07 2.76
N ILE A 169 -16.96 -9.30 3.66
CA ILE A 169 -15.99 -8.32 4.07
C ILE A 169 -14.64 -8.70 3.47
N LEU A 170 -14.09 -7.82 2.63
CA LEU A 170 -12.77 -7.97 2.00
C LEU A 170 -11.80 -7.00 2.67
N VAL A 171 -10.74 -7.52 3.28
CA VAL A 171 -9.77 -6.71 4.04
C VAL A 171 -8.40 -6.79 3.38
N ASP A 172 -7.88 -5.65 2.97
CA ASP A 172 -6.50 -5.55 2.50
C ASP A 172 -5.53 -5.82 3.65
N ALA A 173 -4.70 -6.85 3.48
CA ALA A 173 -3.63 -7.24 4.41
C ALA A 173 -2.25 -7.08 3.74
N SER A 174 -2.11 -6.14 2.83
CA SER A 174 -0.84 -5.81 2.20
C SER A 174 0.09 -5.01 3.13
N ALA A 175 1.36 -4.90 2.74
CA ALA A 175 2.35 -4.20 3.55
C ALA A 175 2.05 -2.70 3.73
N SER A 176 1.27 -2.07 2.85
CA SER A 176 0.85 -0.68 2.98
C SER A 176 -0.07 -0.44 4.19
N MET A 177 -0.79 -1.46 4.62
CA MET A 177 -1.62 -1.40 5.83
C MET A 177 -0.82 -1.28 7.15
N LEU A 178 0.52 -1.29 7.10
CA LEU A 178 1.37 -1.11 8.28
C LEU A 178 1.46 0.34 8.76
N ASP A 179 1.36 1.33 7.85
CA ASP A 179 1.45 2.75 8.21
C ASP A 179 0.82 3.62 7.11
N GLU A 180 0.65 4.90 7.40
CA GLU A 180 0.13 5.90 6.46
C GLU A 180 1.23 6.44 5.54
N THR A 181 2.49 6.49 6.01
CA THR A 181 3.62 7.05 5.28
C THR A 181 4.52 5.97 4.66
N ILE A 182 4.99 6.21 3.44
CA ILE A 182 5.85 5.26 2.69
C ILE A 182 7.11 4.92 3.50
N VAL A 183 7.75 5.91 4.12
CA VAL A 183 8.98 5.70 4.91
C VAL A 183 8.75 4.74 6.07
N ASN A 184 7.64 4.90 6.79
CA ASN A 184 7.30 4.03 7.90
C ASN A 184 6.87 2.63 7.42
N ILE A 185 6.18 2.51 6.30
CA ILE A 185 5.84 1.22 5.69
C ILE A 185 7.12 0.43 5.41
N ILE A 186 8.13 1.06 4.79
CA ILE A 186 9.43 0.41 4.50
C ILE A 186 10.13 -0.04 5.79
N ARG A 187 10.12 0.79 6.83
CA ARG A 187 10.69 0.45 8.14
C ARG A 187 9.95 -0.71 8.78
N ARG A 188 8.60 -0.66 8.82
CA ARG A 188 7.77 -1.66 9.49
C ARG A 188 7.73 -2.99 8.76
N ARG A 189 7.86 -3.01 7.45
CA ARG A 189 7.89 -4.24 6.63
C ARG A 189 8.97 -5.23 7.08
N ASN A 190 10.09 -4.73 7.59
CA ASN A 190 11.22 -5.55 8.04
C ASN A 190 11.16 -5.90 9.54
N LEU A 191 10.11 -5.49 10.26
CA LEU A 191 9.93 -5.83 11.67
C LEU A 191 9.44 -7.28 11.84
N PRO A 192 9.65 -7.86 13.03
CA PRO A 192 9.02 -9.14 13.38
C PRO A 192 7.49 -9.07 13.29
N ASP A 193 6.84 -10.16 12.95
CA ASP A 193 5.40 -10.23 12.69
C ASP A 193 4.55 -9.74 13.87
N ALA A 194 4.96 -10.05 15.11
CA ALA A 194 4.31 -9.55 16.31
C ALA A 194 4.28 -8.00 16.42
N ARG A 195 5.22 -7.30 15.79
CA ARG A 195 5.22 -5.83 15.71
C ARG A 195 4.40 -5.31 14.53
N LYS A 196 4.36 -6.05 13.42
CA LYS A 196 3.52 -5.70 12.26
C LYS A 196 2.04 -5.73 12.63
N ILE A 197 1.59 -6.78 13.30
CA ILE A 197 0.20 -6.92 13.79
C ILE A 197 -0.19 -5.75 14.72
N ARG A 198 0.75 -5.19 15.48
CA ARG A 198 0.52 -4.06 16.39
C ARG A 198 0.58 -2.69 15.71
N SER A 199 0.71 -2.61 14.39
CA SER A 199 0.73 -1.35 13.66
C SER A 199 -0.58 -0.60 13.82
N LYS A 200 -0.51 0.73 13.99
CA LYS A 200 -1.70 1.56 14.29
C LYS A 200 -2.77 1.40 13.20
N LYS A 201 -2.39 1.56 11.93
CA LYS A 201 -3.31 1.48 10.79
C LYS A 201 -3.94 0.09 10.66
N TRP A 202 -3.16 -1.01 10.84
CA TRP A 202 -3.70 -2.36 10.83
C TRP A 202 -4.69 -2.60 11.97
N ARG A 203 -4.38 -2.16 13.20
CA ARG A 203 -5.31 -2.26 14.33
C ARG A 203 -6.59 -1.48 14.09
N GLN A 204 -6.49 -0.31 13.48
CA GLN A 204 -7.66 0.47 13.09
C GLN A 204 -8.52 -0.28 12.08
N ALA A 205 -7.91 -0.91 11.07
CA ALA A 205 -8.64 -1.74 10.10
C ALA A 205 -9.35 -2.93 10.79
N VAL A 206 -8.68 -3.63 11.71
CA VAL A 206 -9.28 -4.72 12.49
C VAL A 206 -10.43 -4.20 13.36
N ALA A 207 -10.26 -3.08 14.08
CA ALA A 207 -11.31 -2.46 14.87
C ALA A 207 -12.50 -2.03 14.01
N THR A 208 -12.23 -1.55 12.79
CA THR A 208 -13.28 -1.24 11.80
C THR A 208 -14.09 -2.48 11.41
N VAL A 209 -13.42 -3.61 11.17
CA VAL A 209 -14.12 -4.88 10.89
C VAL A 209 -14.91 -5.33 12.13
N ASP A 210 -14.33 -5.22 13.31
CA ASP A 210 -15.04 -5.53 14.57
C ASP A 210 -16.30 -4.68 14.70
N TRP A 211 -16.20 -3.37 14.47
CA TRP A 211 -17.37 -2.49 14.45
C TRP A 211 -18.38 -2.89 13.37
N VAL A 212 -17.95 -3.18 12.14
CA VAL A 212 -18.83 -3.64 11.06
C VAL A 212 -19.59 -4.90 11.45
N THR A 213 -18.91 -5.86 12.11
CA THR A 213 -19.57 -7.11 12.55
C THR A 213 -20.67 -6.88 13.58
N THR A 214 -20.61 -5.80 14.38
CA THR A 214 -21.70 -5.44 15.30
C THR A 214 -22.96 -4.91 14.59
N GLN A 215 -22.82 -4.51 13.33
CA GLN A 215 -23.93 -4.00 12.52
C GLN A 215 -24.55 -5.09 11.64
N ILE A 216 -23.98 -6.31 11.61
CA ILE A 216 -24.52 -7.45 10.83
C ILE A 216 -25.80 -7.94 11.50
N PRO A 217 -26.93 -8.00 10.76
CA PRO A 217 -28.17 -8.56 11.31
C PRO A 217 -27.98 -10.02 11.72
N ALA A 218 -28.55 -10.43 12.85
CA ALA A 218 -28.43 -11.80 13.36
C ALA A 218 -28.98 -12.87 12.38
N THR A 219 -29.88 -12.49 11.50
CA THR A 219 -30.45 -13.38 10.47
C THR A 219 -29.61 -13.46 9.21
N SER A 220 -28.55 -12.68 9.11
CA SER A 220 -27.68 -12.62 7.94
C SER A 220 -26.54 -13.62 8.06
N ARG A 221 -25.96 -13.94 6.92
CA ARG A 221 -24.72 -14.70 6.81
C ARG A 221 -23.59 -13.79 6.43
N PHE A 222 -22.41 -14.11 6.90
CA PHE A 222 -21.23 -13.29 6.61
C PHE A 222 -20.04 -14.15 6.18
N GLN A 223 -19.05 -13.48 5.61
CA GLN A 223 -17.71 -14.05 5.39
C GLN A 223 -16.68 -12.94 5.42
N ILE A 224 -15.50 -13.22 5.99
CA ILE A 224 -14.39 -12.27 6.04
C ILE A 224 -13.21 -12.89 5.29
N TYR A 225 -12.76 -12.20 4.26
CA TYR A 225 -11.56 -12.56 3.52
C TYR A 225 -10.49 -11.51 3.74
N SER A 226 -9.28 -11.95 4.02
CA SER A 226 -8.08 -11.13 3.92
C SER A 226 -7.42 -11.34 2.56
N PHE A 227 -6.93 -10.26 1.98
CA PHE A 227 -6.20 -10.36 0.72
C PHE A 227 -4.93 -9.51 0.72
N ASN A 228 -3.92 -10.00 0.04
CA ASN A 228 -2.68 -9.33 -0.30
C ASN A 228 -2.28 -9.75 -1.73
N GLU A 229 -1.34 -10.64 -1.92
CA GLU A 229 -1.01 -11.27 -3.21
C GLU A 229 -2.01 -12.38 -3.57
N SER A 230 -2.67 -12.96 -2.58
CA SER A 230 -3.76 -13.93 -2.68
C SER A 230 -4.94 -13.48 -1.82
N ALA A 231 -6.09 -14.10 -1.99
CA ALA A 231 -7.27 -13.88 -1.15
C ALA A 231 -7.70 -15.20 -0.51
N SER A 232 -8.00 -15.17 0.79
CA SER A 232 -8.45 -16.34 1.53
C SER A 232 -9.37 -15.95 2.68
N SER A 233 -10.27 -16.86 3.07
CA SER A 233 -11.05 -16.71 4.29
C SER A 233 -10.14 -16.62 5.51
N VAL A 234 -10.48 -15.76 6.47
CA VAL A 234 -9.77 -15.67 7.74
C VAL A 234 -10.07 -16.85 8.66
N VAL A 235 -11.23 -17.47 8.48
CA VAL A 235 -11.61 -18.69 9.19
C VAL A 235 -11.16 -19.90 8.36
N PRO A 236 -10.27 -20.77 8.87
CA PRO A 236 -9.80 -21.93 8.14
C PRO A 236 -10.95 -22.83 7.68
N ASP A 237 -10.77 -23.43 6.51
CA ASP A 237 -11.71 -24.39 5.92
C ASP A 237 -13.12 -23.86 5.62
N SER A 238 -13.37 -22.56 5.82
CA SER A 238 -14.64 -21.90 5.50
C SER A 238 -14.64 -21.19 4.14
N GLY A 239 -13.57 -21.30 3.36
CA GLY A 239 -13.48 -20.71 2.03
C GLY A 239 -14.63 -21.15 1.13
N GLY A 240 -15.32 -20.20 0.50
CA GLY A 240 -16.49 -20.48 -0.34
C GLY A 240 -17.80 -20.79 0.43
N GLN A 241 -17.78 -20.78 1.76
CA GLN A 241 -18.95 -21.07 2.61
C GLN A 241 -19.39 -19.80 3.36
N TRP A 242 -20.66 -19.74 3.71
CA TRP A 242 -21.24 -18.66 4.48
C TRP A 242 -21.31 -19.05 5.97
N LEU A 243 -20.91 -18.14 6.83
CA LEU A 243 -20.98 -18.26 8.28
C LEU A 243 -22.24 -17.58 8.79
N GLU A 244 -22.82 -18.07 9.88
CA GLU A 244 -24.04 -17.52 10.47
C GLU A 244 -23.74 -16.23 11.27
N GLY A 245 -24.37 -15.12 10.89
CA GLY A 245 -24.19 -13.82 11.56
C GLY A 245 -24.83 -13.76 12.95
N GLY A 246 -25.75 -14.67 13.26
CA GLY A 246 -26.36 -14.81 14.57
C GLY A 246 -25.51 -15.55 15.59
N ASP A 247 -24.37 -16.11 15.21
CA ASP A 247 -23.47 -16.82 16.11
C ASP A 247 -22.33 -15.89 16.56
N LYS A 248 -22.44 -15.45 17.82
CA LYS A 248 -21.46 -14.55 18.42
C LYS A 248 -20.06 -15.18 18.48
N GLU A 249 -19.95 -16.47 18.78
CA GLU A 249 -18.66 -17.15 18.92
C GLU A 249 -17.93 -17.20 17.56
N VAL A 250 -18.68 -17.43 16.48
CA VAL A 250 -18.13 -17.44 15.11
C VAL A 250 -17.69 -16.04 14.68
N LEU A 251 -18.45 -14.99 15.04
CA LEU A 251 -18.07 -13.60 14.79
C LEU A 251 -16.81 -13.22 15.56
N ASP A 252 -16.75 -13.57 16.86
CA ASP A 252 -15.59 -13.29 17.71
C ASP A 252 -14.34 -14.02 17.20
N ASP A 253 -14.45 -15.31 16.83
CA ASP A 253 -13.34 -16.10 16.27
C ASP A 253 -12.85 -15.50 14.94
N ALA A 254 -13.75 -15.08 14.06
CA ALA A 254 -13.38 -14.48 12.78
C ALA A 254 -12.59 -13.17 12.96
N VAL A 255 -13.02 -12.29 13.86
CA VAL A 255 -12.31 -11.02 14.16
C VAL A 255 -10.98 -11.29 14.86
N ASP A 256 -10.95 -12.22 15.78
CA ASP A 256 -9.75 -12.60 16.52
C ASP A 256 -8.68 -13.20 15.57
N ARG A 257 -9.09 -14.03 14.60
CA ARG A 257 -8.22 -14.54 13.55
C ARG A 257 -7.73 -13.44 12.62
N LEU A 258 -8.61 -12.52 12.21
CA LEU A 258 -8.20 -11.35 11.42
C LEU A 258 -7.12 -10.52 12.15
N SER A 259 -7.26 -10.34 13.46
CA SER A 259 -6.29 -9.60 14.27
C SER A 259 -4.88 -10.21 14.24
N ARG A 260 -4.78 -11.51 13.98
CA ARG A 260 -3.52 -12.27 13.88
C ARG A 260 -2.94 -12.33 12.47
N VAL A 261 -3.68 -11.88 11.46
CA VAL A 261 -3.16 -11.80 10.09
C VAL A 261 -2.03 -10.77 10.05
N VAL A 262 -0.91 -11.16 9.45
CA VAL A 262 0.27 -10.30 9.32
C VAL A 262 0.19 -9.55 8.00
N PRO A 263 0.14 -8.20 8.00
CA PRO A 263 0.17 -7.43 6.77
C PRO A 263 1.52 -7.56 6.06
N VAL A 264 1.51 -8.16 4.85
CA VAL A 264 2.70 -8.40 4.03
C VAL A 264 2.37 -8.41 2.54
N GLY A 265 3.40 -8.25 1.72
CA GLY A 265 3.26 -8.35 0.25
C GLY A 265 2.60 -7.13 -0.39
N GLY A 266 2.19 -7.27 -1.62
CA GLY A 266 1.49 -6.25 -2.40
C GLY A 266 -0.02 -6.40 -2.36
N THR A 267 -0.74 -5.42 -2.88
CA THR A 267 -2.21 -5.39 -2.95
C THR A 267 -2.69 -5.98 -4.28
N ASN A 268 -3.40 -7.09 -4.25
CA ASN A 268 -3.98 -7.75 -5.43
C ASN A 268 -5.51 -7.75 -5.40
N LEU A 269 -6.09 -6.63 -5.78
CA LEU A 269 -7.55 -6.47 -5.81
C LEU A 269 -8.23 -7.41 -6.82
N TYR A 270 -7.52 -7.79 -7.91
CA TYR A 270 -8.01 -8.77 -8.88
C TYR A 270 -8.31 -10.12 -8.22
N ARG A 271 -7.41 -10.60 -7.36
CA ARG A 271 -7.60 -11.85 -6.62
C ARG A 271 -8.70 -11.74 -5.57
N ALA A 272 -8.81 -10.59 -4.91
CA ALA A 272 -9.90 -10.32 -3.98
C ALA A 272 -11.28 -10.40 -4.67
N PHE A 273 -11.44 -9.80 -5.83
CA PHE A 273 -12.71 -9.86 -6.58
C PHE A 273 -12.96 -11.23 -7.21
N LEU A 274 -11.90 -11.92 -7.63
CA LEU A 274 -12.03 -13.28 -8.15
C LEU A 274 -12.57 -14.24 -7.07
N SER A 275 -12.15 -14.11 -5.80
CA SER A 275 -12.63 -14.97 -4.71
C SER A 275 -14.14 -14.84 -4.42
N ILE A 276 -14.78 -13.76 -4.88
CA ILE A 276 -16.23 -13.61 -4.77
C ILE A 276 -16.97 -14.70 -5.57
N HIS A 277 -16.39 -15.17 -6.67
CA HIS A 277 -17.00 -16.21 -7.51
C HIS A 277 -17.06 -17.58 -6.83
N ASP A 278 -16.24 -17.80 -5.80
CA ASP A 278 -16.22 -19.06 -5.04
C ASP A 278 -17.39 -19.16 -4.04
N LEU A 279 -17.97 -18.00 -3.65
CA LEU A 279 -19.09 -17.93 -2.72
C LEU A 279 -20.43 -18.25 -3.41
N ARG A 280 -21.14 -19.23 -2.90
CA ARG A 280 -22.46 -19.62 -3.45
C ARG A 280 -23.49 -19.77 -2.33
N PRO A 281 -24.65 -19.11 -2.42
CA PRO A 281 -24.99 -18.07 -3.41
C PRO A 281 -24.08 -16.84 -3.29
N ALA A 282 -24.06 -16.00 -4.34
CA ALA A 282 -23.25 -14.79 -4.37
C ALA A 282 -23.60 -13.83 -3.21
N PRO A 283 -22.67 -12.95 -2.77
CA PRO A 283 -22.98 -11.91 -1.80
C PRO A 283 -24.05 -10.97 -2.32
N ASP A 284 -24.82 -10.39 -1.44
CA ASP A 284 -25.75 -9.30 -1.74
C ASP A 284 -25.25 -7.95 -1.21
N ASN A 285 -24.17 -7.99 -0.43
CA ASN A 285 -23.47 -6.79 0.03
C ASN A 285 -21.98 -7.09 0.20
N VAL A 286 -21.12 -6.20 -0.30
CA VAL A 286 -19.67 -6.30 -0.15
C VAL A 286 -19.15 -5.07 0.56
N ILE A 287 -18.33 -5.28 1.59
CA ILE A 287 -17.61 -4.23 2.31
C ILE A 287 -16.12 -4.42 2.03
N LEU A 288 -15.52 -3.43 1.38
CA LEU A 288 -14.14 -3.47 0.93
C LEU A 288 -13.30 -2.49 1.75
N LEU A 289 -12.37 -3.02 2.56
CA LEU A 289 -11.40 -2.24 3.31
C LEU A 289 -10.08 -2.22 2.55
N VAL A 290 -9.62 -1.04 2.14
CA VAL A 290 -8.40 -0.85 1.35
C VAL A 290 -7.68 0.42 1.76
N ASP A 291 -6.43 0.58 1.33
CA ASP A 291 -5.66 1.79 1.60
C ASP A 291 -5.12 2.48 0.34
N GLY A 292 -5.17 1.83 -0.81
CA GLY A 292 -4.67 2.40 -2.05
C GLY A 292 -4.96 1.53 -3.27
N LEU A 293 -4.57 2.01 -4.43
CA LEU A 293 -4.71 1.30 -5.69
C LEU A 293 -3.84 0.02 -5.70
N PRO A 294 -4.29 -1.05 -6.36
CA PRO A 294 -3.57 -2.31 -6.39
C PRO A 294 -2.19 -2.18 -7.03
N THR A 295 -1.25 -2.94 -6.48
CA THR A 295 0.12 -3.06 -6.97
C THR A 295 0.35 -4.35 -7.74
N GLN A 296 -0.62 -5.28 -7.69
CA GLN A 296 -0.57 -6.57 -8.36
C GLN A 296 -1.88 -6.86 -9.09
N GLY A 297 -1.83 -7.78 -10.06
CA GLY A 297 -2.98 -8.20 -10.86
C GLY A 297 -2.95 -9.69 -11.13
N LYS A 298 -3.55 -10.11 -12.27
CA LYS A 298 -3.60 -11.53 -12.67
C LYS A 298 -2.21 -12.16 -12.78
N ALA A 299 -1.21 -11.41 -13.27
CA ALA A 299 0.19 -11.81 -13.34
C ALA A 299 1.00 -11.02 -12.30
N SER A 300 2.06 -11.66 -11.78
CA SER A 300 3.01 -10.99 -10.91
C SER A 300 3.68 -9.80 -11.62
N PRO A 301 3.93 -8.69 -10.93
CA PRO A 301 4.56 -7.53 -11.53
C PRO A 301 5.97 -7.86 -12.01
N ARG A 302 6.33 -7.33 -13.17
CA ARG A 302 7.68 -7.50 -13.75
C ARG A 302 8.71 -6.57 -13.11
N SER A 303 8.27 -5.51 -12.45
CA SER A 303 9.11 -4.50 -11.81
C SER A 303 8.79 -4.41 -10.33
N LYS A 304 9.78 -4.03 -9.52
CA LYS A 304 9.60 -3.77 -8.07
C LYS A 304 8.82 -2.47 -7.79
N THR A 305 8.85 -1.53 -8.71
CA THR A 305 8.13 -0.25 -8.65
C THR A 305 7.06 -0.22 -9.73
N ILE A 306 5.87 0.23 -9.39
CA ILE A 306 4.71 0.30 -10.28
C ILE A 306 4.24 1.74 -10.32
N SER A 307 4.16 2.32 -11.52
CA SER A 307 3.72 3.70 -11.71
C SER A 307 2.22 3.86 -11.36
N ALA A 308 1.83 5.09 -10.99
CA ALA A 308 0.44 5.42 -10.70
C ALA A 308 -0.52 5.07 -11.85
N ARG A 309 -0.07 5.24 -13.11
CA ARG A 309 -0.84 4.86 -14.31
C ARG A 309 -1.03 3.35 -14.43
N GLU A 310 -0.03 2.56 -14.10
CA GLU A 310 -0.15 1.09 -14.10
C GLU A 310 -1.03 0.60 -12.96
N ARG A 311 -0.96 1.21 -11.77
CA ARG A 311 -1.85 0.90 -10.65
C ARG A 311 -3.32 1.16 -11.03
N GLN A 312 -3.61 2.26 -11.72
CA GLN A 312 -4.94 2.54 -12.26
C GLN A 312 -5.40 1.48 -13.27
N LYS A 313 -4.51 1.00 -14.15
CA LYS A 313 -4.83 -0.08 -15.09
C LYS A 313 -5.12 -1.40 -14.37
N LEU A 314 -4.37 -1.70 -13.31
CA LEU A 314 -4.60 -2.89 -12.48
C LEU A 314 -5.94 -2.80 -11.76
N PHE A 315 -6.29 -1.63 -11.24
CA PHE A 315 -7.59 -1.36 -10.63
C PHE A 315 -8.73 -1.59 -11.62
N ASN A 316 -8.67 -1.01 -12.81
CA ASN A 316 -9.70 -1.18 -13.82
C ASN A 316 -9.90 -2.66 -14.19
N LYS A 317 -8.80 -3.40 -14.39
CA LYS A 317 -8.85 -4.85 -14.65
C LYS A 317 -9.43 -5.66 -13.49
N ALA A 318 -9.21 -5.22 -12.25
CA ALA A 318 -9.82 -5.86 -11.09
C ALA A 318 -11.33 -5.58 -11.04
N VAL A 319 -11.75 -4.35 -11.35
CA VAL A 319 -13.16 -3.97 -11.41
C VAL A 319 -13.90 -4.72 -12.54
N ASP A 320 -13.25 -4.98 -13.67
CA ASP A 320 -13.83 -5.78 -14.77
C ASP A 320 -14.15 -7.22 -14.32
N GLU A 321 -13.44 -7.77 -13.33
CA GLU A 321 -13.67 -9.11 -12.77
C GLU A 321 -14.77 -9.13 -11.70
N LEU A 322 -15.15 -7.97 -11.18
CA LEU A 322 -16.15 -7.87 -10.13
C LEU A 322 -17.52 -8.30 -10.64
N PRO A 323 -18.18 -9.31 -10.03
CA PRO A 323 -19.54 -9.70 -10.40
C PRO A 323 -20.50 -8.54 -10.16
N ARG A 324 -21.52 -8.43 -11.01
CA ARG A 324 -22.55 -7.39 -10.92
C ARG A 324 -23.71 -7.85 -10.04
N GLY A 325 -24.45 -6.89 -9.48
CA GLY A 325 -25.73 -7.17 -8.82
C GLY A 325 -25.77 -6.91 -7.32
N PHE A 326 -24.66 -6.44 -6.72
CA PHE A 326 -24.60 -6.05 -5.31
C PHE A 326 -23.83 -4.72 -5.13
N PRO A 327 -24.13 -3.98 -4.07
CA PRO A 327 -23.37 -2.79 -3.71
C PRO A 327 -21.98 -3.17 -3.17
N VAL A 328 -20.98 -2.34 -3.48
CA VAL A 328 -19.65 -2.39 -2.88
C VAL A 328 -19.47 -1.14 -2.03
N ASN A 329 -19.45 -1.34 -0.72
CA ASN A 329 -19.19 -0.27 0.25
C ASN A 329 -17.69 -0.22 0.51
N VAL A 330 -17.06 0.90 0.25
CA VAL A 330 -15.62 1.05 0.37
C VAL A 330 -15.27 1.84 1.62
N ILE A 331 -14.35 1.29 2.40
CA ILE A 331 -13.69 1.98 3.52
C ILE A 331 -12.23 2.14 3.14
N LEU A 332 -11.83 3.39 2.85
CA LEU A 332 -10.49 3.72 2.42
C LEU A 332 -9.67 4.29 3.58
N PHE A 333 -8.58 3.62 3.94
CA PHE A 333 -7.57 4.11 4.87
C PHE A 333 -6.46 4.80 4.07
N PRO A 334 -6.45 6.12 3.97
CA PRO A 334 -5.58 6.80 3.01
C PRO A 334 -4.09 6.51 3.30
N MET A 335 -3.31 6.42 2.22
CA MET A 335 -1.87 6.24 2.23
C MET A 335 -1.20 7.39 1.47
N GLU A 336 -0.07 7.84 1.97
CA GLU A 336 0.78 8.80 1.27
C GLU A 336 1.20 8.24 -0.11
N GLY A 337 1.22 9.12 -1.12
CA GLY A 337 1.70 8.76 -2.47
C GLY A 337 0.68 8.10 -3.38
N ASP A 338 -0.59 8.01 -2.99
CA ASP A 338 -1.65 7.50 -3.88
C ASP A 338 -2.85 8.46 -4.02
N PRO A 339 -2.68 9.61 -4.68
CA PRO A 339 -3.73 10.62 -4.79
C PRO A 339 -4.92 10.17 -5.66
N ARG A 340 -4.78 9.10 -6.45
CA ARG A 340 -5.84 8.58 -7.33
C ARG A 340 -6.76 7.56 -6.64
N ALA A 341 -6.34 6.97 -5.53
CA ALA A 341 -7.13 5.96 -4.84
C ALA A 341 -8.51 6.46 -4.39
N PRO A 342 -8.65 7.64 -3.75
CA PRO A 342 -9.95 8.11 -3.30
C PRO A 342 -10.97 8.25 -4.43
N SER A 343 -10.58 8.84 -5.57
CA SER A 343 -11.47 9.04 -6.71
C SER A 343 -11.85 7.72 -7.38
N ALA A 344 -10.91 6.78 -7.51
CA ALA A 344 -11.16 5.48 -8.13
C ALA A 344 -12.10 4.63 -7.28
N PHE A 345 -11.90 4.56 -5.97
CA PHE A 345 -12.77 3.79 -5.08
C PHE A 345 -14.12 4.47 -4.85
N TRP A 346 -14.17 5.80 -4.84
CA TRP A 346 -15.44 6.51 -4.83
C TRP A 346 -16.27 6.21 -6.07
N GLN A 347 -15.66 6.21 -7.28
CA GLN A 347 -16.33 5.82 -8.53
C GLN A 347 -16.83 4.37 -8.49
N LEU A 348 -16.04 3.44 -7.93
CA LEU A 348 -16.47 2.05 -7.76
C LEU A 348 -17.71 1.96 -6.87
N ALA A 349 -17.70 2.63 -5.70
CA ALA A 349 -18.83 2.65 -4.80
C ALA A 349 -20.08 3.22 -5.48
N MET A 350 -19.96 4.35 -6.16
CA MET A 350 -21.08 4.97 -6.89
C MET A 350 -21.61 4.08 -8.01
N ALA A 351 -20.72 3.48 -8.81
CA ALA A 351 -21.11 2.60 -9.92
C ALA A 351 -21.87 1.34 -9.45
N THR A 352 -21.55 0.86 -8.25
CA THR A 352 -22.21 -0.31 -7.64
C THR A 352 -23.37 0.06 -6.70
N ARG A 353 -23.71 1.36 -6.54
CA ARG A 353 -24.70 1.87 -5.60
C ARG A 353 -24.35 1.57 -4.13
N GLY A 354 -23.10 1.40 -3.84
CA GLY A 354 -22.55 1.30 -2.50
C GLY A 354 -22.29 2.67 -1.87
N SER A 355 -21.57 2.68 -0.76
CA SER A 355 -21.12 3.87 -0.04
C SER A 355 -19.59 3.95 -0.03
N PHE A 356 -19.07 5.15 0.15
CA PHE A 356 -17.64 5.40 0.29
C PHE A 356 -17.40 6.15 1.60
N LEU A 357 -16.47 5.64 2.41
CA LEU A 357 -16.05 6.21 3.69
C LEU A 357 -14.53 6.26 3.74
N SER A 358 -13.98 7.39 4.16
CA SER A 358 -12.58 7.49 4.57
C SER A 358 -12.57 7.87 6.06
N PRO A 359 -12.26 6.92 6.96
CA PRO A 359 -12.33 7.15 8.38
C PRO A 359 -11.23 8.08 8.88
N ALA A 360 -11.53 8.86 9.92
CA ALA A 360 -10.52 9.59 10.66
C ALA A 360 -9.63 8.62 11.46
N GLY A 361 -8.43 9.05 11.85
CA GLY A 361 -7.45 8.20 12.52
C GLY A 361 -7.83 7.73 13.93
N ASP A 362 -8.93 8.24 14.49
CA ASP A 362 -9.53 7.91 15.79
C ASP A 362 -10.86 7.13 15.67
N TRP A 363 -11.26 6.75 14.45
CA TRP A 363 -12.45 5.96 14.15
C TRP A 363 -12.12 4.47 13.97
N PRO A 364 -12.95 3.52 14.40
CA PRO A 364 -14.26 3.57 15.02
C PRO A 364 -14.27 3.96 16.47
#